data_349a8f379298a5ab17921f4a763e8857
#
_entry.id   349a8f379298a5ab17921f4a763e8857
#
_cell.length_a   1.000
_cell.length_b   1.000
_cell.length_c   1.000
_cell.angle_alpha   90.00
_cell.angle_beta   90.00
_cell.angle_gamma   90.00
#
_symmetry.space_group_name_H-M   'P 1'
#
loop_
_entity.id
_entity.type
_entity.pdbx_description
1 polymer ?
#
loop_
_entity_poly.entity_id
_entity_poly.type
_entity_poly.pdbx_seq_one_letter_code
_entity_poly.pdbx_strand_id
1 'polypeptide(L)'
;MQASQNVAQVFLGVNLKCASCHDSFINEYTLADAYGLASVYADEPLEVAECDKPTGEFAQVKFLYAELGGIDPKASPEARKQRLVELITGQSNGRLPRTIVNRFWQRLLGHGLVEPVDEMDRPAWSPEIIDWLAEDFVAHGYDLKHLLTRILTSRTYQLESVGLNEKPETFVFRGPVVRRLSAEQFSDSLRFITLGDYGKAATRYNRNVGLSDLGDALPLRPSWIWPTAGAERAAAPGGYVFKRTFTLPAGPTVATLAIAADDNYTLRINGSQLGNSARRASTSADHYDVTPHLCAGENVIELIAENLPPDDHRGDPIPAHKIDNPAGLLAYLRIRIGDEAHDVVTDRQWTAVPLRPATPAAAAPLAVVELGGLDLSPWRLGPDFLDVAAAAPDTRPVARASLVAADPLMLALGRPNREQVVTVRLETATTLQALEMTNGGTLAALLRAGAQRVLAPTGGDLPAVIDGLYRRSLARPPTDAERALALDLVRAAPNPTAGIEDLIWALTMLPEFQLLR
;
A
#
# COMPACT_ATOMS: atom_id res chain seq x y z
N MET A 1 24.85 -3.46 -2.48
CA MET A 1 24.73 -2.38 -3.49
C MET A 1 23.33 -1.76 -3.55
N GLN A 2 22.23 -2.47 -3.83
CA GLN A 2 20.88 -1.89 -3.98
C GLN A 2 20.40 -1.08 -2.76
N ALA A 3 20.66 -1.56 -1.53
CA ALA A 3 20.28 -0.83 -0.32
C ALA A 3 20.97 0.54 -0.23
N SER A 4 22.27 0.62 -0.54
CA SER A 4 23.02 1.88 -0.53
C SER A 4 22.54 2.86 -1.59
N GLN A 5 22.25 2.39 -2.81
CA GLN A 5 21.65 3.22 -3.86
C GLN A 5 20.30 3.78 -3.42
N ASN A 6 19.43 2.95 -2.86
CA ASN A 6 18.11 3.37 -2.38
C ASN A 6 18.21 4.40 -1.25
N VAL A 7 19.10 4.19 -0.28
CA VAL A 7 19.30 5.13 0.83
C VAL A 7 19.89 6.45 0.35
N ALA A 8 20.90 6.42 -0.51
CA ALA A 8 21.47 7.63 -1.09
C ALA A 8 20.42 8.43 -1.89
N GLN A 9 19.64 7.76 -2.74
CA GLN A 9 18.61 8.40 -3.54
C GLN A 9 17.49 8.95 -2.65
N VAL A 10 16.95 8.14 -1.73
CA VAL A 10 15.76 8.53 -0.95
C VAL A 10 16.07 9.61 0.08
N PHE A 11 17.16 9.49 0.81
CA PHE A 11 17.44 10.36 1.96
C PHE A 11 18.45 11.48 1.68
N LEU A 12 19.34 11.27 0.72
CA LEU A 12 20.41 12.23 0.43
C LEU A 12 20.21 12.94 -0.92
N GLY A 13 19.27 12.50 -1.74
CA GLY A 13 19.06 13.04 -3.08
C GLY A 13 20.28 12.84 -3.99
N VAL A 14 20.93 11.68 -3.89
CA VAL A 14 22.13 11.32 -4.65
C VAL A 14 21.87 10.09 -5.50
N ASN A 15 22.14 10.18 -6.78
CA ASN A 15 22.03 9.06 -7.70
C ASN A 15 23.37 8.32 -7.85
N LEU A 16 23.51 7.16 -7.18
CA LEU A 16 24.69 6.30 -7.24
C LEU A 16 24.62 5.19 -8.30
N LYS A 17 23.62 5.19 -9.18
CA LYS A 17 23.45 4.09 -10.16
C LYS A 17 24.64 3.94 -11.11
N CYS A 18 25.15 5.04 -11.64
CA CYS A 18 26.35 4.99 -12.48
C CYS A 18 27.58 4.61 -11.64
N ALA A 19 27.76 5.23 -10.48
CA ALA A 19 28.87 4.99 -9.58
C ALA A 19 28.93 3.54 -9.05
N SER A 20 27.88 2.75 -9.19
CA SER A 20 27.89 1.33 -8.79
C SER A 20 28.52 0.37 -9.80
N CYS A 21 28.81 0.84 -11.03
CA CYS A 21 29.48 0.06 -12.09
C CYS A 21 30.85 0.63 -12.48
N HIS A 22 30.98 1.94 -12.48
CA HIS A 22 32.18 2.71 -12.83
C HIS A 22 32.05 4.10 -12.23
N ASP A 23 33.11 4.92 -12.26
CA ASP A 23 33.02 6.31 -11.83
C ASP A 23 31.92 7.04 -12.62
N SER A 24 31.14 7.83 -11.91
CA SER A 24 29.95 8.46 -12.50
C SER A 24 30.32 9.50 -13.56
N PHE A 25 29.62 9.51 -14.69
CA PHE A 25 29.74 10.53 -15.74
C PHE A 25 28.79 11.72 -15.54
N ILE A 26 27.84 11.60 -14.58
CA ILE A 26 26.78 12.60 -14.40
C ILE A 26 26.93 13.39 -13.08
N ASN A 27 27.77 12.90 -12.16
CA ASN A 27 28.06 13.53 -10.87
C ASN A 27 29.47 13.17 -10.41
N GLU A 28 29.89 13.68 -9.25
CA GLU A 28 31.27 13.51 -8.72
C GLU A 28 31.50 12.19 -7.97
N TYR A 29 30.49 11.31 -7.88
CA TYR A 29 30.63 10.07 -7.12
C TYR A 29 31.36 9.00 -7.89
N THR A 30 32.27 8.33 -7.18
CA THR A 30 33.14 7.29 -7.73
C THR A 30 32.61 5.90 -7.40
N LEU A 31 33.15 4.89 -8.07
CA LEU A 31 32.95 3.48 -7.75
C LEU A 31 33.27 3.18 -6.28
N ALA A 32 34.37 3.79 -5.75
CA ALA A 32 34.76 3.66 -4.36
C ALA A 32 33.73 4.25 -3.37
N ASP A 33 33.03 5.34 -3.72
CA ASP A 33 31.97 5.92 -2.91
C ASP A 33 30.76 5.00 -2.83
N ALA A 34 30.33 4.45 -3.97
CA ALA A 34 29.19 3.54 -4.04
C ALA A 34 29.43 2.24 -3.27
N TYR A 35 30.59 1.62 -3.46
CA TYR A 35 30.97 0.40 -2.74
C TYR A 35 31.27 0.67 -1.26
N GLY A 36 31.83 1.82 -0.92
CA GLY A 36 32.07 2.24 0.45
C GLY A 36 30.77 2.36 1.25
N LEU A 37 29.75 2.99 0.68
CA LEU A 37 28.43 3.07 1.29
C LEU A 37 27.74 1.69 1.33
N ALA A 38 27.90 0.86 0.28
CA ALA A 38 27.36 -0.49 0.24
C ALA A 38 27.96 -1.40 1.33
N SER A 39 29.24 -1.22 1.66
CA SER A 39 29.94 -1.97 2.71
C SER A 39 29.38 -1.75 4.12
N VAL A 40 28.59 -0.70 4.33
CA VAL A 40 27.84 -0.50 5.60
C VAL A 40 26.86 -1.64 5.86
N TYR A 41 26.30 -2.23 4.80
CA TYR A 41 25.28 -3.29 4.85
C TYR A 41 25.86 -4.71 4.72
N ALA A 42 27.13 -4.83 4.36
CA ALA A 42 27.75 -6.12 4.07
C ALA A 42 28.19 -6.84 5.36
N ASP A 43 27.93 -8.14 5.44
CA ASP A 43 28.40 -8.98 6.55
C ASP A 43 29.88 -9.37 6.38
N GLU A 44 30.35 -9.44 5.13
CA GLU A 44 31.73 -9.76 4.75
C GLU A 44 32.32 -8.60 3.93
N PRO A 45 33.67 -8.52 3.83
CA PRO A 45 34.34 -7.54 2.97
C PRO A 45 33.80 -7.60 1.54
N LEU A 46 33.35 -6.44 1.00
CA LEU A 46 32.73 -6.36 -0.31
C LEU A 46 33.81 -6.14 -1.37
N GLU A 47 34.01 -7.12 -2.25
CA GLU A 47 34.92 -6.96 -3.40
C GLU A 47 34.33 -5.98 -4.42
N VAL A 48 35.18 -5.06 -4.87
CA VAL A 48 34.82 -4.05 -5.88
C VAL A 48 34.81 -4.72 -7.26
N ALA A 49 33.72 -4.51 -8.01
CA ALA A 49 33.61 -4.93 -9.40
C ALA A 49 33.39 -3.72 -10.31
N GLU A 50 34.19 -3.60 -11.35
CA GLU A 50 34.03 -2.60 -12.40
C GLU A 50 33.35 -3.24 -13.62
N CYS A 51 32.17 -2.75 -14.01
CA CYS A 51 31.36 -3.32 -15.11
C CYS A 51 31.23 -4.85 -14.99
N ASP A 52 30.84 -5.35 -13.82
CA ASP A 52 30.68 -6.77 -13.48
C ASP A 52 31.98 -7.61 -13.45
N LYS A 53 33.14 -6.97 -13.55
CA LYS A 53 34.44 -7.65 -13.45
C LYS A 53 35.05 -7.40 -12.07
N PRO A 54 35.28 -8.43 -11.25
CA PRO A 54 35.98 -8.31 -9.98
C PRO A 54 37.37 -7.68 -10.18
N THR A 55 37.72 -6.73 -9.31
CA THR A 55 39.02 -6.04 -9.37
C THR A 55 40.08 -6.65 -8.48
N GLY A 56 39.70 -7.52 -7.54
CA GLY A 56 40.57 -8.04 -6.47
C GLY A 56 40.75 -7.03 -5.31
N GLU A 57 40.14 -5.86 -5.37
CA GLU A 57 40.16 -4.87 -4.30
C GLU A 57 38.91 -4.95 -3.45
N PHE A 58 39.03 -4.65 -2.14
CA PHE A 58 37.92 -4.68 -1.21
C PHE A 58 37.57 -3.27 -0.74
N ALA A 59 36.27 -2.97 -0.75
CA ALA A 59 35.75 -1.66 -0.39
C ALA A 59 35.98 -1.36 1.10
N GLN A 60 36.37 -0.13 1.39
CA GLN A 60 36.43 0.40 2.75
C GLN A 60 35.07 1.01 3.10
N VAL A 61 34.54 0.71 4.30
CA VAL A 61 33.30 1.32 4.80
C VAL A 61 33.41 2.84 4.79
N LYS A 62 32.53 3.53 4.08
CA LYS A 62 32.59 4.98 3.91
C LYS A 62 31.20 5.59 3.88
N PHE A 63 31.01 6.71 4.57
CA PHE A 63 29.88 7.61 4.34
C PHE A 63 30.24 8.62 3.24
N LEU A 64 29.26 9.06 2.47
CA LEU A 64 29.52 9.94 1.31
C LEU A 64 30.10 11.30 1.69
N TYR A 65 29.77 11.80 2.89
CA TYR A 65 30.17 13.13 3.39
C TYR A 65 31.09 12.96 4.61
N ALA A 66 32.37 12.91 4.35
CA ALA A 66 33.39 12.67 5.38
C ALA A 66 33.41 13.75 6.47
N GLU A 67 33.02 14.98 6.14
CA GLU A 67 32.92 16.13 7.05
C GLU A 67 31.84 15.95 8.13
N LEU A 68 30.85 15.11 7.90
CA LEU A 68 29.79 14.79 8.88
C LEU A 68 30.20 13.68 9.84
N GLY A 69 31.30 12.97 9.55
CA GLY A 69 31.83 11.89 10.37
C GLY A 69 32.01 10.58 9.64
N GLY A 70 32.61 9.61 10.33
CA GLY A 70 32.92 8.29 9.80
C GLY A 70 32.08 7.18 10.43
N ILE A 71 32.19 6.00 9.83
CA ILE A 71 31.62 4.73 10.31
C ILE A 71 32.79 3.79 10.58
N ASP A 72 32.85 3.21 11.78
CA ASP A 72 33.91 2.26 12.12
C ASP A 72 33.77 0.97 11.28
N PRO A 73 34.76 0.63 10.44
CA PRO A 73 34.73 -0.55 9.61
C PRO A 73 34.76 -1.87 10.42
N LYS A 74 35.22 -1.82 11.68
CA LYS A 74 35.30 -2.98 12.58
C LYS A 74 34.01 -3.21 13.37
N ALA A 75 33.07 -2.26 13.33
CA ALA A 75 31.78 -2.42 14.01
C ALA A 75 30.92 -3.48 13.34
N SER A 76 29.97 -4.06 14.09
CA SER A 76 28.99 -4.99 13.53
C SER A 76 28.13 -4.33 12.43
N PRO A 77 27.55 -5.09 11.50
CA PRO A 77 26.66 -4.52 10.48
C PRO A 77 25.50 -3.70 11.06
N GLU A 78 24.96 -4.10 12.20
CA GLU A 78 23.91 -3.38 12.92
C GLU A 78 24.44 -2.04 13.44
N ALA A 79 25.59 -2.01 14.07
CA ALA A 79 26.21 -0.79 14.59
C ALA A 79 26.58 0.17 13.44
N ARG A 80 27.06 -0.36 12.31
CA ARG A 80 27.35 0.46 11.11
C ARG A 80 26.07 1.07 10.53
N LYS A 81 24.98 0.31 10.43
CA LYS A 81 23.66 0.82 10.00
C LYS A 81 23.13 1.87 10.96
N GLN A 82 23.22 1.63 12.28
CA GLN A 82 22.82 2.61 13.28
C GLN A 82 23.63 3.92 13.13
N ARG A 83 24.94 3.81 12.95
CA ARG A 83 25.79 4.98 12.73
C ARG A 83 25.45 5.71 11.43
N LEU A 84 25.12 5.01 10.36
CA LEU A 84 24.65 5.62 9.11
C LEU A 84 23.35 6.41 9.34
N VAL A 85 22.38 5.87 10.09
CA VAL A 85 21.15 6.58 10.44
C VAL A 85 21.46 7.87 11.20
N GLU A 86 22.36 7.84 12.20
CA GLU A 86 22.78 9.03 12.95
C GLU A 86 23.41 10.09 12.05
N LEU A 87 24.24 9.69 11.09
CA LEU A 87 24.86 10.60 10.13
C LEU A 87 23.84 11.23 9.16
N ILE A 88 22.85 10.45 8.73
CA ILE A 88 21.80 10.94 7.84
C ILE A 88 20.85 11.89 8.57
N THR A 89 20.46 11.56 9.81
CA THR A 89 19.45 12.31 10.58
C THR A 89 20.04 13.36 11.51
N GLY A 90 21.36 13.45 11.59
CA GLY A 90 22.06 14.42 12.43
C GLY A 90 21.74 15.86 12.05
N GLN A 91 21.65 16.76 13.04
CA GLN A 91 21.30 18.17 12.81
C GLN A 91 22.30 18.91 11.90
N SER A 92 23.55 18.47 11.85
CA SER A 92 24.57 19.03 10.94
C SER A 92 24.39 18.59 9.49
N ASN A 93 23.54 17.58 9.23
CA ASN A 93 23.27 17.11 7.87
C ASN A 93 22.03 17.78 7.29
N GLY A 94 22.23 18.91 6.60
CA GLY A 94 21.15 19.60 5.89
C GLY A 94 20.59 18.85 4.67
N ARG A 95 21.21 17.75 4.24
CA ARG A 95 20.85 17.04 3.01
C ARG A 95 19.49 16.38 3.09
N LEU A 96 19.20 15.65 4.18
CA LEU A 96 17.91 15.01 4.40
C LEU A 96 16.72 15.99 4.33
N PRO A 97 16.68 17.08 5.12
CA PRO A 97 15.56 18.00 5.08
C PRO A 97 15.42 18.72 3.73
N ARG A 98 16.53 19.13 3.09
CA ARG A 98 16.50 19.74 1.75
C ARG A 98 15.97 18.78 0.69
N THR A 99 16.36 17.50 0.73
CA THR A 99 15.86 16.47 -0.20
C THR A 99 14.36 16.26 -0.06
N ILE A 100 13.86 16.18 1.18
CA ILE A 100 12.42 16.02 1.45
C ILE A 100 11.65 17.26 0.98
N VAL A 101 12.11 18.45 1.33
CA VAL A 101 11.51 19.72 0.91
C VAL A 101 11.44 19.81 -0.61
N ASN A 102 12.54 19.53 -1.31
CA ASN A 102 12.60 19.60 -2.77
C ASN A 102 11.58 18.68 -3.45
N ARG A 103 11.43 17.45 -2.94
CA ARG A 103 10.45 16.50 -3.49
C ARG A 103 9.01 16.92 -3.26
N PHE A 104 8.67 17.41 -2.07
CA PHE A 104 7.31 17.91 -1.82
C PHE A 104 7.04 19.17 -2.59
N TRP A 105 8.02 20.07 -2.73
CA TRP A 105 7.92 21.25 -3.56
C TRP A 105 7.65 20.87 -5.03
N GLN A 106 8.47 20.01 -5.61
CA GLN A 106 8.29 19.53 -6.99
C GLN A 106 6.92 18.85 -7.16
N ARG A 107 6.54 18.01 -6.20
CA ARG A 107 5.26 17.29 -6.27
C ARG A 107 4.04 18.23 -6.20
N LEU A 108 4.14 19.35 -5.54
CA LEU A 108 3.05 20.31 -5.38
C LEU A 108 3.07 21.42 -6.43
N LEU A 109 4.25 21.85 -6.84
CA LEU A 109 4.42 22.99 -7.74
C LEU A 109 4.90 22.61 -9.16
N GLY A 110 5.20 21.33 -9.40
CA GLY A 110 5.51 20.77 -10.71
C GLY A 110 6.95 20.96 -11.18
N HIS A 111 7.77 21.74 -10.49
CA HIS A 111 9.21 21.91 -10.74
C HIS A 111 9.94 22.04 -9.42
N GLY A 112 11.03 21.31 -9.24
CA GLY A 112 11.82 21.33 -8.01
C GLY A 112 12.54 22.64 -7.78
N LEU A 113 12.95 22.92 -6.56
CA LEU A 113 13.90 23.99 -6.25
C LEU A 113 15.29 23.62 -6.77
N VAL A 114 15.61 22.31 -6.77
CA VAL A 114 16.76 21.70 -7.43
C VAL A 114 16.25 20.71 -8.47
N GLU A 115 16.76 20.74 -9.70
CA GLU A 115 16.43 19.81 -10.77
C GLU A 115 17.71 19.21 -11.41
N PRO A 116 17.74 17.94 -11.73
CA PRO A 116 16.76 16.89 -11.39
C PRO A 116 16.63 16.69 -9.88
N VAL A 117 15.43 16.29 -9.41
CA VAL A 117 15.06 16.25 -7.98
C VAL A 117 15.99 15.40 -7.11
N ASP A 118 16.64 14.38 -7.69
CA ASP A 118 17.59 13.50 -6.99
C ASP A 118 19.06 13.84 -7.24
N GLU A 119 19.34 15.05 -7.71
CA GLU A 119 20.70 15.57 -7.90
C GLU A 119 20.91 16.82 -7.02
N MET A 120 20.76 16.62 -5.71
CA MET A 120 20.81 17.70 -4.71
C MET A 120 22.19 18.38 -4.59
N ASP A 121 23.20 17.94 -5.34
CA ASP A 121 24.49 18.62 -5.49
C ASP A 121 24.42 19.78 -6.49
N ARG A 122 23.37 19.86 -7.29
CA ARG A 122 23.14 20.99 -8.18
C ARG A 122 22.64 22.23 -7.44
N PRO A 123 22.92 23.43 -7.99
CA PRO A 123 22.41 24.67 -7.39
C PRO A 123 20.88 24.74 -7.45
N ALA A 124 20.29 25.17 -6.35
CA ALA A 124 18.87 25.52 -6.33
C ALA A 124 18.65 26.84 -7.09
N TRP A 125 17.51 26.97 -7.80
CA TRP A 125 17.14 28.24 -8.41
C TRP A 125 16.73 29.32 -7.37
N SER A 126 16.38 28.89 -6.15
CA SER A 126 16.25 29.76 -4.96
C SER A 126 16.80 29.05 -3.73
N PRO A 127 18.09 29.26 -3.42
CA PRO A 127 18.72 28.69 -2.23
C PRO A 127 18.03 29.12 -0.94
N GLU A 128 17.55 30.36 -0.87
CA GLU A 128 16.91 30.92 0.32
C GLU A 128 15.60 30.19 0.65
N ILE A 129 14.80 29.82 -0.35
CA ILE A 129 13.53 29.13 -0.13
C ILE A 129 13.78 27.70 0.36
N ILE A 130 14.69 26.96 -0.29
CA ILE A 130 14.95 25.58 0.11
C ILE A 130 15.58 25.50 1.50
N ASP A 131 16.48 26.41 1.83
CA ASP A 131 17.14 26.43 3.13
C ASP A 131 16.16 26.84 4.23
N TRP A 132 15.37 27.87 4.01
CA TRP A 132 14.35 28.30 4.96
C TRP A 132 13.32 27.20 5.25
N LEU A 133 12.80 26.53 4.20
CA LEU A 133 11.84 25.42 4.37
C LEU A 133 12.49 24.21 5.06
N ALA A 134 13.76 23.94 4.78
CA ALA A 134 14.48 22.84 5.42
C ALA A 134 14.71 23.11 6.91
N GLU A 135 15.11 24.34 7.28
CA GLU A 135 15.27 24.77 8.67
C GLU A 135 13.93 24.77 9.43
N ASP A 136 12.86 25.31 8.81
CA ASP A 136 11.51 25.28 9.40
C ASP A 136 11.02 23.84 9.63
N PHE A 137 11.30 22.92 8.69
CA PHE A 137 10.95 21.52 8.79
C PHE A 137 11.68 20.82 9.94
N VAL A 138 13.00 21.08 10.10
CA VAL A 138 13.80 20.56 11.21
C VAL A 138 13.32 21.14 12.55
N ALA A 139 13.07 22.45 12.62
CA ALA A 139 12.61 23.15 13.83
C ALA A 139 11.26 22.61 14.34
N HIS A 140 10.43 22.07 13.43
CA HIS A 140 9.15 21.44 13.76
C HIS A 140 9.23 19.90 13.86
N GLY A 141 10.42 19.34 14.15
CA GLY A 141 10.60 17.92 14.43
C GLY A 141 10.33 17.01 13.23
N TYR A 142 10.62 17.47 12.03
CA TYR A 142 10.36 16.73 10.77
C TYR A 142 8.87 16.42 10.56
N ASP A 143 7.98 17.29 10.98
CA ASP A 143 6.53 17.15 10.74
C ASP A 143 6.19 17.42 9.27
N LEU A 144 5.92 16.34 8.53
CA LEU A 144 5.52 16.41 7.12
C LEU A 144 4.19 17.15 6.91
N LYS A 145 3.27 17.10 7.87
CA LYS A 145 1.99 17.83 7.74
C LYS A 145 2.23 19.34 7.87
N HIS A 146 3.12 19.74 8.78
CA HIS A 146 3.55 21.13 8.91
C HIS A 146 4.18 21.63 7.59
N LEU A 147 5.15 20.89 7.03
CA LEU A 147 5.78 21.23 5.75
C LEU A 147 4.76 21.37 4.61
N LEU A 148 3.85 20.40 4.46
CA LEU A 148 2.78 20.44 3.46
C LEU A 148 1.87 21.67 3.67
N THR A 149 1.48 21.98 4.90
CA THR A 149 0.68 23.15 5.23
C THR A 149 1.39 24.44 4.83
N ARG A 150 2.69 24.56 5.14
CA ARG A 150 3.50 25.72 4.75
C ARG A 150 3.51 25.97 3.24
N ILE A 151 3.73 24.90 2.45
CA ILE A 151 3.76 25.02 0.98
C ILE A 151 2.36 25.33 0.44
N LEU A 152 1.33 24.58 0.85
CA LEU A 152 -0.04 24.69 0.32
C LEU A 152 -0.74 26.01 0.67
N THR A 153 -0.41 26.62 1.83
CA THR A 153 -0.97 27.91 2.23
C THR A 153 -0.16 29.10 1.74
N SER A 154 0.97 28.88 1.05
CA SER A 154 1.81 29.93 0.50
C SER A 154 1.12 30.66 -0.67
N ARG A 155 1.44 31.94 -0.86
CA ARG A 155 1.02 32.70 -2.04
C ARG A 155 1.55 32.06 -3.33
N THR A 156 2.73 31.45 -3.27
CA THR A 156 3.38 30.75 -4.38
C THR A 156 2.49 29.63 -4.93
N TYR A 157 1.90 28.81 -4.05
CA TYR A 157 1.00 27.71 -4.44
C TYR A 157 -0.34 28.21 -4.99
N GLN A 158 -0.79 29.41 -4.60
CA GLN A 158 -2.06 30.00 -5.00
C GLN A 158 -1.98 30.84 -6.29
N LEU A 159 -0.79 30.92 -6.91
CA LEU A 159 -0.65 31.54 -8.22
C LEU A 159 -1.34 30.70 -9.29
N GLU A 160 -1.70 31.34 -10.40
CA GLU A 160 -2.22 30.67 -11.58
C GLU A 160 -1.18 29.67 -12.13
N SER A 161 -1.63 28.51 -12.52
CA SER A 161 -0.77 27.47 -13.09
C SER A 161 -0.30 27.84 -14.49
N VAL A 162 0.97 27.56 -14.78
CA VAL A 162 1.62 27.89 -16.05
C VAL A 162 2.14 26.65 -16.76
N GLY A 163 2.22 26.70 -18.09
CA GLY A 163 2.90 25.68 -18.88
C GLY A 163 4.42 25.80 -18.72
N LEU A 164 5.14 24.67 -18.63
CA LEU A 164 6.59 24.64 -18.64
C LEU A 164 7.09 24.64 -20.10
N ASN A 165 7.63 25.77 -20.55
CA ASN A 165 8.19 25.92 -21.89
C ASN A 165 9.69 26.24 -21.87
N GLU A 166 10.31 26.22 -20.69
CA GLU A 166 11.70 26.66 -20.47
C GLU A 166 12.61 25.46 -20.18
N LYS A 167 13.87 25.59 -20.55
CA LYS A 167 14.91 24.62 -20.14
C LYS A 167 15.22 24.80 -18.66
N PRO A 168 15.66 23.76 -17.94
CA PRO A 168 16.00 23.86 -16.51
C PRO A 168 16.96 25.00 -16.18
N GLU A 169 17.93 25.27 -17.06
CA GLU A 169 18.97 26.28 -16.86
C GLU A 169 18.44 27.72 -16.96
N THR A 170 17.29 27.93 -17.59
CA THR A 170 16.65 29.24 -17.79
C THR A 170 15.35 29.37 -17.02
N PHE A 171 15.07 28.43 -16.13
CA PHE A 171 13.81 28.39 -15.41
C PHE A 171 13.60 29.63 -14.54
N VAL A 172 12.46 30.30 -14.73
CA VAL A 172 11.97 31.39 -13.91
C VAL A 172 10.61 31.01 -13.37
N PHE A 173 10.48 30.93 -12.06
CA PHE A 173 9.22 30.59 -11.42
C PHE A 173 8.18 31.71 -11.65
N ARG A 174 7.02 31.35 -12.24
CA ARG A 174 5.89 32.25 -12.51
C ARG A 174 4.60 31.78 -11.87
N GLY A 175 4.57 30.50 -11.44
CA GLY A 175 3.43 29.83 -10.84
C GLY A 175 3.63 28.32 -10.83
N PRO A 176 2.74 27.56 -10.20
CA PRO A 176 2.76 26.10 -10.27
C PRO A 176 2.75 25.61 -11.72
N VAL A 177 3.58 24.63 -12.03
CA VAL A 177 3.65 24.08 -13.39
C VAL A 177 2.52 23.06 -13.59
N VAL A 178 1.80 23.18 -14.70
CA VAL A 178 0.77 22.20 -15.10
C VAL A 178 1.38 20.81 -15.22
N ARG A 179 0.75 19.82 -14.59
CA ARG A 179 1.23 18.43 -14.54
C ARG A 179 0.16 17.46 -14.97
N ARG A 180 0.57 16.32 -15.48
CA ARG A 180 -0.35 15.21 -15.73
C ARG A 180 -0.69 14.50 -14.41
N LEU A 181 -1.90 13.96 -14.36
CA LEU A 181 -2.25 13.02 -13.29
C LEU A 181 -1.28 11.82 -13.31
N SER A 182 -0.82 11.40 -12.15
CA SER A 182 -0.12 10.13 -12.03
C SER A 182 -1.04 8.95 -12.39
N ALA A 183 -0.47 7.80 -12.68
CA ALA A 183 -1.24 6.59 -12.98
C ALA A 183 -2.29 6.28 -11.89
N GLU A 184 -1.90 6.45 -10.62
CA GLU A 184 -2.78 6.22 -9.49
C GLU A 184 -3.88 7.29 -9.38
N GLN A 185 -3.54 8.56 -9.58
CA GLN A 185 -4.53 9.65 -9.56
C GLN A 185 -5.53 9.50 -10.70
N PHE A 186 -5.06 9.17 -11.91
CA PHE A 186 -5.94 8.92 -13.06
C PHE A 186 -6.89 7.75 -12.78
N SER A 187 -6.36 6.62 -12.27
CA SER A 187 -7.15 5.43 -11.96
C SER A 187 -8.16 5.68 -10.82
N ASP A 188 -7.76 6.42 -9.77
CA ASP A 188 -8.68 6.83 -8.69
C ASP A 188 -9.80 7.73 -9.22
N SER A 189 -9.46 8.72 -10.06
CA SER A 189 -10.44 9.63 -10.67
C SER A 189 -11.39 8.88 -11.60
N LEU A 190 -10.89 7.96 -12.43
CA LEU A 190 -11.71 7.13 -13.30
C LEU A 190 -12.71 6.30 -12.49
N ARG A 191 -12.28 5.67 -11.39
CA ARG A 191 -13.19 4.91 -10.53
C ARG A 191 -14.20 5.80 -9.82
N PHE A 192 -13.80 6.98 -9.41
CA PHE A 192 -14.73 7.95 -8.81
C PHE A 192 -15.84 8.35 -9.78
N ILE A 193 -15.52 8.70 -11.03
CA ILE A 193 -16.55 9.09 -12.02
C ILE A 193 -17.43 7.92 -12.46
N THR A 194 -16.90 6.71 -12.44
CA THR A 194 -17.61 5.47 -12.81
C THR A 194 -18.31 4.80 -11.62
N LEU A 195 -18.34 5.43 -10.45
CA LEU A 195 -18.90 4.88 -9.21
C LEU A 195 -18.37 3.47 -8.88
N GLY A 196 -17.09 3.25 -9.22
CA GLY A 196 -16.38 1.99 -8.96
C GLY A 196 -15.47 2.08 -7.74
N ASP A 197 -14.99 0.94 -7.31
CA ASP A 197 -13.99 0.80 -6.26
C ASP A 197 -12.92 -0.22 -6.65
N TYR A 198 -11.90 -0.39 -5.80
CA TYR A 198 -10.87 -1.42 -5.97
C TYR A 198 -11.14 -2.67 -5.12
N GLY A 199 -12.25 -2.70 -4.39
CA GLY A 199 -12.48 -3.75 -3.41
C GLY A 199 -11.41 -3.76 -2.31
N LYS A 200 -10.75 -4.90 -2.12
CA LYS A 200 -9.75 -5.07 -1.05
C LYS A 200 -8.38 -4.49 -1.46
N ALA A 201 -7.75 -3.72 -0.57
CA ALA A 201 -6.37 -3.27 -0.76
C ALA A 201 -5.42 -4.47 -0.71
N ALA A 202 -4.43 -4.50 -1.63
CA ALA A 202 -3.36 -5.49 -1.62
C ALA A 202 -2.31 -5.23 -0.54
N THR A 203 -2.24 -3.98 -0.06
CA THR A 203 -1.33 -3.58 1.00
C THR A 203 -2.07 -2.70 2.00
N ARG A 204 -1.99 -3.09 3.25
CA ARG A 204 -2.44 -2.30 4.38
C ARG A 204 -1.25 -1.97 5.25
N TYR A 205 -1.25 -0.84 5.92
CA TYR A 205 -0.33 -0.54 6.99
C TYR A 205 -1.05 0.23 8.09
N ASN A 206 -0.71 -0.10 9.32
CA ASN A 206 -1.20 0.63 10.48
C ASN A 206 -0.25 1.81 10.74
N ARG A 207 -0.77 3.02 10.72
CA ARG A 207 0.02 4.25 10.94
C ARG A 207 0.36 4.49 12.40
N ASN A 208 -0.29 3.77 13.31
CA ASN A 208 -0.24 4.06 14.74
C ASN A 208 0.58 3.06 15.55
N VAL A 209 1.10 1.98 14.92
CA VAL A 209 1.78 0.90 15.63
C VAL A 209 3.05 0.50 14.92
N GLY A 210 4.16 0.45 15.63
CA GLY A 210 5.40 -0.17 15.17
C GLY A 210 5.26 -1.69 15.08
N LEU A 211 6.06 -2.33 14.23
CA LEU A 211 6.06 -3.79 14.07
C LEU A 211 6.41 -4.54 15.38
N SER A 212 7.20 -3.91 16.27
CA SER A 212 7.55 -4.42 17.59
C SER A 212 6.39 -4.44 18.58
N ASP A 213 5.35 -3.63 18.33
CA ASP A 213 4.26 -3.37 19.28
C ASP A 213 2.97 -4.11 18.92
N LEU A 214 3.04 -4.99 17.91
CA LEU A 214 1.88 -5.73 17.38
C LEU A 214 1.07 -6.44 18.48
N GLY A 215 1.76 -7.11 19.42
CA GLY A 215 1.11 -7.83 20.51
C GLY A 215 0.58 -6.92 21.62
N ASP A 216 1.22 -5.77 21.86
CA ASP A 216 0.89 -4.86 22.97
C ASP A 216 -0.23 -3.89 22.61
N ALA A 217 -0.51 -3.70 21.31
CA ALA A 217 -1.59 -2.84 20.83
C ALA A 217 -3.00 -3.44 20.98
N LEU A 218 -3.10 -4.75 21.24
CA LEU A 218 -4.37 -5.43 21.43
C LEU A 218 -4.72 -5.52 22.92
N PRO A 219 -5.95 -5.12 23.32
CA PRO A 219 -6.43 -5.26 24.71
C PRO A 219 -6.45 -6.71 25.19
N LEU A 220 -6.75 -7.65 24.29
CA LEU A 220 -6.63 -9.10 24.50
C LEU A 220 -5.65 -9.67 23.47
N ARG A 221 -4.87 -10.67 23.88
CA ARG A 221 -3.91 -11.35 23.02
C ARG A 221 -4.52 -12.63 22.46
N PRO A 222 -4.81 -12.71 21.15
CA PRO A 222 -5.27 -13.94 20.54
C PRO A 222 -4.13 -14.96 20.47
N SER A 223 -4.45 -16.22 20.63
CA SER A 223 -3.54 -17.33 20.41
C SER A 223 -3.96 -18.14 19.19
N TRP A 224 -2.99 -18.64 18.44
CA TRP A 224 -3.25 -19.71 17.50
C TRP A 224 -3.73 -20.94 18.28
N ILE A 225 -4.81 -21.55 17.85
CA ILE A 225 -5.43 -22.69 18.51
C ILE A 225 -5.57 -23.87 17.55
N TRP A 226 -5.41 -25.07 18.09
CA TRP A 226 -5.74 -26.34 17.43
C TRP A 226 -6.06 -27.40 18.49
N PRO A 227 -6.79 -28.51 18.18
CA PRO A 227 -7.08 -29.53 19.19
C PRO A 227 -5.87 -30.35 19.67
N THR A 228 -4.74 -30.31 18.92
CA THR A 228 -3.53 -31.06 19.24
C THR A 228 -2.34 -30.14 19.49
N ALA A 229 -1.57 -30.42 20.53
CA ALA A 229 -0.31 -29.71 20.79
C ALA A 229 0.73 -30.03 19.69
N GLY A 230 1.56 -29.02 19.35
CA GLY A 230 2.58 -29.16 18.31
C GLY A 230 2.04 -29.02 16.88
N ALA A 231 0.77 -28.65 16.72
CA ALA A 231 0.15 -28.46 15.41
C ALA A 231 0.80 -27.36 14.59
N GLU A 232 1.49 -26.40 15.22
CA GLU A 232 2.29 -25.37 14.54
C GLU A 232 3.47 -25.92 13.74
N ARG A 233 3.84 -27.16 13.98
CA ARG A 233 4.91 -27.87 13.26
C ARG A 233 4.34 -28.92 12.33
N ALA A 234 3.45 -29.77 12.87
CA ALA A 234 2.84 -30.83 12.08
C ALA A 234 1.52 -31.27 12.69
N ALA A 235 0.48 -31.31 11.85
CA ALA A 235 -0.83 -31.84 12.18
C ALA A 235 -1.30 -32.84 11.10
N ALA A 236 -2.09 -33.82 11.49
CA ALA A 236 -2.72 -34.71 10.52
C ALA A 236 -3.72 -33.94 9.66
N PRO A 237 -3.82 -34.25 8.35
CA PRO A 237 -4.88 -33.71 7.51
C PRO A 237 -6.27 -34.02 8.10
N GLY A 238 -7.17 -33.04 8.04
CA GLY A 238 -8.51 -33.14 8.58
C GLY A 238 -9.06 -31.78 8.96
N GLY A 239 -10.30 -31.74 9.45
CA GLY A 239 -10.95 -30.48 9.80
C GLY A 239 -11.72 -30.54 11.10
N TYR A 240 -11.97 -29.37 11.66
CA TYR A 240 -12.72 -29.18 12.89
C TYR A 240 -13.70 -27.99 12.76
N VAL A 241 -14.83 -28.11 13.46
CA VAL A 241 -15.74 -26.99 13.73
C VAL A 241 -15.32 -26.38 15.06
N PHE A 242 -14.67 -25.25 15.02
CA PHE A 242 -14.33 -24.46 16.21
C PHE A 242 -15.53 -23.59 16.58
N LYS A 243 -15.87 -23.57 17.89
CA LYS A 243 -17.05 -22.87 18.37
C LYS A 243 -16.74 -22.05 19.61
N ARG A 244 -17.27 -20.82 19.62
CA ARG A 244 -17.25 -19.91 20.77
C ARG A 244 -18.64 -19.31 20.96
N THR A 245 -19.17 -19.42 22.18
CA THR A 245 -20.39 -18.74 22.63
C THR A 245 -20.03 -17.59 23.55
N PHE A 246 -20.67 -16.44 23.40
CA PHE A 246 -20.48 -15.27 24.23
C PHE A 246 -21.76 -14.45 24.30
N THR A 247 -21.89 -13.57 25.32
CA THR A 247 -23.08 -12.77 25.56
C THR A 247 -22.76 -11.29 25.46
N LEU A 248 -23.62 -10.53 24.76
CA LEU A 248 -23.54 -9.09 24.65
C LEU A 248 -24.65 -8.40 25.45
N PRO A 249 -24.36 -7.30 26.16
CA PRO A 249 -25.38 -6.57 26.94
C PRO A 249 -26.41 -5.86 26.04
N ALA A 250 -26.01 -5.47 24.83
CA ALA A 250 -26.87 -4.84 23.82
C ALA A 250 -26.38 -5.18 22.41
N GLY A 251 -27.14 -4.83 21.39
CA GLY A 251 -26.73 -4.97 20.01
C GLY A 251 -25.50 -4.07 19.70
N PRO A 252 -24.52 -4.54 18.90
CA PRO A 252 -23.31 -3.78 18.64
C PRO A 252 -23.58 -2.56 17.75
N THR A 253 -22.85 -1.48 18.02
CA THR A 253 -22.76 -0.33 17.09
C THR A 253 -21.86 -0.66 15.92
N VAL A 254 -20.75 -1.36 16.20
CA VAL A 254 -19.78 -1.85 15.21
C VAL A 254 -19.13 -3.12 15.73
N ALA A 255 -18.94 -4.09 14.83
CA ALA A 255 -18.20 -5.29 15.14
C ALA A 255 -17.36 -5.75 13.94
N THR A 256 -16.05 -5.92 14.16
CA THR A 256 -15.11 -6.36 13.12
C THR A 256 -14.39 -7.62 13.58
N LEU A 257 -14.33 -8.61 12.72
CA LEU A 257 -13.68 -9.90 12.96
C LEU A 257 -12.51 -10.08 12.01
N ALA A 258 -11.31 -10.33 12.55
CA ALA A 258 -10.16 -10.79 11.80
C ALA A 258 -9.95 -12.27 11.99
N ILE A 259 -9.65 -12.99 10.91
CA ILE A 259 -9.45 -14.45 10.92
C ILE A 259 -8.21 -14.78 10.09
N ALA A 260 -7.37 -15.65 10.63
CA ALA A 260 -6.31 -16.34 9.90
C ALA A 260 -6.40 -17.83 10.20
N ALA A 261 -6.28 -18.65 9.18
CA ALA A 261 -6.26 -20.10 9.31
C ALA A 261 -5.27 -20.74 8.33
N ASP A 262 -4.77 -21.87 8.67
CA ASP A 262 -3.97 -22.75 7.85
C ASP A 262 -4.66 -24.12 7.78
N ASP A 263 -5.20 -24.55 6.62
CA ASP A 263 -5.22 -23.99 5.25
C ASP A 263 -6.49 -23.15 4.96
N ASN A 264 -7.66 -23.76 5.17
CA ASN A 264 -8.96 -23.24 4.79
C ASN A 264 -9.82 -22.94 6.01
N TYR A 265 -10.76 -22.01 5.88
CA TYR A 265 -11.84 -21.88 6.84
C TYR A 265 -13.17 -21.47 6.20
N THR A 266 -14.26 -21.74 6.91
CA THR A 266 -15.59 -21.17 6.66
C THR A 266 -16.10 -20.51 7.93
N LEU A 267 -16.54 -19.24 7.83
CA LEU A 267 -17.08 -18.46 8.94
C LEU A 267 -18.60 -18.56 8.98
N ARG A 268 -19.14 -18.83 10.17
CA ARG A 268 -20.56 -18.70 10.50
C ARG A 268 -20.73 -17.91 11.80
N ILE A 269 -21.74 -17.05 11.84
CA ILE A 269 -22.19 -16.35 13.05
C ILE A 269 -23.69 -16.53 13.18
N ASN A 270 -24.12 -16.97 14.36
CA ASN A 270 -25.52 -17.24 14.66
C ASN A 270 -26.21 -18.10 13.58
N GLY A 271 -25.50 -19.10 13.05
CA GLY A 271 -25.96 -20.00 12.00
C GLY A 271 -25.85 -19.49 10.57
N SER A 272 -25.62 -18.19 10.34
CA SER A 272 -25.47 -17.60 9.02
C SER A 272 -24.04 -17.70 8.51
N GLN A 273 -23.82 -18.21 7.30
CA GLN A 273 -22.49 -18.24 6.68
C GLN A 273 -22.15 -16.87 6.09
N LEU A 274 -20.99 -16.31 6.48
CA LEU A 274 -20.55 -14.96 6.12
C LEU A 274 -19.36 -14.95 5.16
N GLY A 275 -18.52 -15.97 5.20
CA GLY A 275 -17.33 -15.98 4.37
C GLY A 275 -16.59 -17.31 4.43
N ASN A 276 -15.61 -17.42 3.57
CA ASN A 276 -14.67 -18.53 3.54
C ASN A 276 -13.30 -18.06 3.03
N SER A 277 -12.26 -18.82 3.31
CA SER A 277 -10.95 -18.66 2.69
C SER A 277 -10.43 -20.04 2.28
N ALA A 278 -9.77 -20.10 1.13
CA ALA A 278 -9.13 -21.29 0.60
C ALA A 278 -7.65 -20.97 0.34
N ARG A 279 -6.92 -20.60 1.39
CA ARG A 279 -5.48 -20.27 1.30
C ARG A 279 -4.68 -21.35 1.98
N ARG A 280 -3.60 -21.77 1.32
CA ARG A 280 -2.60 -22.62 1.94
C ARG A 280 -1.58 -21.72 2.64
N ALA A 281 -1.39 -21.87 3.93
CA ALA A 281 -0.54 -21.07 4.81
C ALA A 281 -0.90 -19.56 4.81
N SER A 282 -1.48 -19.08 5.89
CA SER A 282 -1.92 -17.68 6.00
C SER A 282 -0.91 -16.84 6.77
N THR A 283 -0.24 -15.92 6.06
CA THR A 283 0.56 -14.84 6.66
C THR A 283 -0.21 -13.53 6.77
N SER A 284 -1.52 -13.55 6.50
CA SER A 284 -2.42 -12.39 6.56
C SER A 284 -3.80 -12.80 7.06
N ALA A 285 -4.52 -11.87 7.69
CA ALA A 285 -5.87 -12.09 8.14
C ALA A 285 -6.91 -11.60 7.12
N ASP A 286 -8.05 -12.28 7.07
CA ASP A 286 -9.26 -11.78 6.43
C ASP A 286 -10.10 -11.00 7.46
N HIS A 287 -10.73 -9.89 7.03
CA HIS A 287 -11.51 -9.01 7.88
C HIS A 287 -12.97 -8.98 7.43
N TYR A 288 -13.89 -9.09 8.39
CA TYR A 288 -15.32 -9.10 8.18
C TYR A 288 -16.01 -8.05 9.05
N ASP A 289 -16.88 -7.25 8.45
CA ASP A 289 -17.89 -6.50 9.20
C ASP A 289 -18.99 -7.49 9.60
N VAL A 290 -19.07 -7.78 10.88
CA VAL A 290 -20.03 -8.73 11.43
C VAL A 290 -21.12 -8.04 12.27
N THR A 291 -21.16 -6.71 12.26
CA THR A 291 -22.15 -5.90 12.98
C THR A 291 -23.58 -6.38 12.77
N PRO A 292 -24.06 -6.59 11.53
CA PRO A 292 -25.46 -6.97 11.31
C PRO A 292 -25.81 -8.42 11.71
N HIS A 293 -24.80 -9.20 12.11
CA HIS A 293 -24.95 -10.63 12.43
C HIS A 293 -24.87 -10.92 13.94
N LEU A 294 -24.62 -9.90 14.76
CA LEU A 294 -24.57 -10.01 16.21
C LEU A 294 -25.82 -9.34 16.84
N CYS A 295 -26.26 -9.87 17.96
CA CYS A 295 -27.42 -9.34 18.67
C CYS A 295 -27.15 -9.19 20.19
N ALA A 296 -28.03 -8.49 20.87
CA ALA A 296 -28.07 -8.53 22.34
C ALA A 296 -28.38 -9.95 22.82
N GLY A 297 -27.76 -10.38 23.90
CA GLY A 297 -27.88 -11.73 24.42
C GLY A 297 -26.82 -12.67 23.86
N GLU A 298 -27.15 -13.96 23.76
CA GLU A 298 -26.20 -14.99 23.33
C GLU A 298 -25.88 -14.90 21.83
N ASN A 299 -24.59 -15.00 21.52
CA ASN A 299 -24.04 -15.08 20.17
C ASN A 299 -23.11 -16.26 20.05
N VAL A 300 -23.05 -16.86 18.86
CA VAL A 300 -22.22 -18.02 18.55
C VAL A 300 -21.38 -17.74 17.30
N ILE A 301 -20.06 -17.90 17.42
CA ILE A 301 -19.15 -17.96 16.28
C ILE A 301 -18.78 -19.40 16.03
N GLU A 302 -18.88 -19.84 14.79
CA GLU A 302 -18.40 -21.13 14.32
C GLU A 302 -17.42 -20.91 13.17
N LEU A 303 -16.22 -21.49 13.31
CA LEU A 303 -15.17 -21.50 12.29
C LEU A 303 -14.86 -22.95 11.93
N ILE A 304 -15.22 -23.32 10.71
CA ILE A 304 -14.87 -24.63 10.17
C ILE A 304 -13.48 -24.48 9.56
N ALA A 305 -12.45 -25.03 10.20
CA ALA A 305 -11.09 -24.97 9.70
C ALA A 305 -10.60 -26.36 9.28
N GLU A 306 -9.92 -26.41 8.13
CA GLU A 306 -9.42 -27.64 7.53
C GLU A 306 -7.91 -27.52 7.26
N ASN A 307 -7.18 -28.54 7.70
CA ASN A 307 -5.79 -28.79 7.34
C ASN A 307 -5.76 -29.79 6.19
N LEU A 308 -5.27 -29.36 5.02
CA LEU A 308 -5.24 -30.17 3.81
C LEU A 308 -3.99 -31.06 3.78
N PRO A 309 -4.01 -32.17 3.03
CA PRO A 309 -2.79 -32.91 2.76
C PRO A 309 -1.76 -32.03 2.05
N PRO A 310 -0.46 -32.11 2.42
CA PRO A 310 0.59 -31.38 1.72
C PRO A 310 0.73 -31.87 0.28
N ASP A 311 0.93 -30.94 -0.67
CA ASP A 311 1.21 -31.23 -2.07
C ASP A 311 2.42 -30.45 -2.60
N ASP A 312 2.93 -30.80 -3.78
CA ASP A 312 4.15 -30.25 -4.39
C ASP A 312 3.91 -29.03 -5.29
N HIS A 313 2.88 -28.24 -5.11
CA HIS A 313 2.45 -27.15 -6.00
C HIS A 313 2.01 -27.57 -7.42
N ARG A 314 2.21 -28.84 -7.79
CA ARG A 314 1.69 -29.45 -9.03
C ARG A 314 0.46 -30.31 -8.77
N GLY A 315 0.07 -30.42 -7.49
CA GLY A 315 -1.03 -31.27 -7.02
C GLY A 315 -0.64 -32.70 -6.70
N ASP A 316 0.66 -33.05 -6.76
CA ASP A 316 1.14 -34.37 -6.40
C ASP A 316 1.35 -34.49 -4.88
N PRO A 317 0.88 -35.56 -4.23
CA PRO A 317 1.04 -35.76 -2.79
C PRO A 317 2.53 -35.88 -2.41
N ILE A 318 2.96 -35.06 -1.45
CA ILE A 318 4.31 -35.17 -0.88
C ILE A 318 4.24 -36.10 0.32
N PRO A 319 5.18 -37.06 0.45
CA PRO A 319 5.23 -37.95 1.62
C PRO A 319 5.33 -37.13 2.93
N ALA A 320 4.45 -37.41 3.88
CA ALA A 320 4.31 -36.67 5.15
C ALA A 320 5.60 -36.55 5.98
N HIS A 321 6.61 -37.41 5.75
CA HIS A 321 7.91 -37.35 6.43
C HIS A 321 8.88 -36.34 5.81
N LYS A 322 8.51 -35.67 4.73
CA LYS A 322 9.36 -34.70 4.02
C LYS A 322 8.96 -33.25 4.20
N ILE A 323 7.80 -32.97 4.77
CA ILE A 323 7.28 -31.60 4.95
C ILE A 323 6.55 -31.51 6.27
N ASP A 324 6.83 -30.43 7.00
CA ASP A 324 5.99 -29.98 8.10
C ASP A 324 4.63 -29.57 7.51
N ASN A 325 3.54 -30.11 8.08
CA ASN A 325 2.16 -29.77 7.71
C ASN A 325 1.51 -29.06 8.89
N PRO A 326 1.78 -27.76 9.11
CA PRO A 326 1.22 -27.02 10.22
C PRO A 326 -0.29 -26.86 10.07
N ALA A 327 -0.97 -26.69 11.20
CA ALA A 327 -2.40 -26.36 11.25
C ALA A 327 -2.69 -25.41 12.40
N GLY A 328 -3.48 -24.41 12.13
CA GLY A 328 -3.84 -23.41 13.14
C GLY A 328 -5.00 -22.53 12.73
N LEU A 329 -5.70 -22.02 13.74
CA LEU A 329 -6.77 -21.04 13.61
C LEU A 329 -6.49 -19.92 14.60
N LEU A 330 -6.59 -18.66 14.11
CA LEU A 330 -6.50 -17.48 14.94
C LEU A 330 -7.61 -16.51 14.55
N ALA A 331 -8.31 -15.95 15.54
CA ALA A 331 -9.37 -14.97 15.33
C ALA A 331 -9.38 -13.91 16.42
N TYR A 332 -9.73 -12.68 16.02
CA TYR A 332 -9.94 -11.55 16.90
C TYR A 332 -11.23 -10.83 16.49
N LEU A 333 -12.22 -10.83 17.35
CA LEU A 333 -13.46 -10.09 17.18
C LEU A 333 -13.46 -8.91 18.13
N ARG A 334 -13.50 -7.70 17.59
CA ARG A 334 -13.72 -6.46 18.31
C ARG A 334 -15.16 -6.00 18.12
N ILE A 335 -15.83 -5.73 19.24
CA ILE A 335 -17.23 -5.28 19.28
C ILE A 335 -17.28 -3.95 20.03
N ARG A 336 -17.99 -2.97 19.49
CA ARG A 336 -18.32 -1.74 20.18
C ARG A 336 -19.81 -1.66 20.46
N ILE A 337 -20.14 -1.29 21.70
CA ILE A 337 -21.51 -1.01 22.14
C ILE A 337 -21.48 0.38 22.78
N GLY A 338 -21.90 1.40 22.04
CA GLY A 338 -21.63 2.79 22.42
C GLY A 338 -20.13 3.05 22.47
N ASP A 339 -19.62 3.53 23.60
CA ASP A 339 -18.19 3.81 23.81
C ASP A 339 -17.40 2.61 24.38
N GLU A 340 -18.08 1.54 24.76
CA GLU A 340 -17.46 0.35 25.35
C GLU A 340 -17.00 -0.64 24.29
N ALA A 341 -15.82 -1.25 24.52
CA ALA A 341 -15.28 -2.31 23.67
C ALA A 341 -15.41 -3.68 24.37
N HIS A 342 -15.90 -4.66 23.61
CA HIS A 342 -16.00 -6.05 24.03
C HIS A 342 -15.22 -6.88 23.03
N ASP A 343 -14.14 -7.55 23.46
CA ASP A 343 -13.29 -8.31 22.56
C ASP A 343 -13.47 -9.82 22.81
N VAL A 344 -13.53 -10.60 21.72
CA VAL A 344 -13.53 -12.07 21.76
C VAL A 344 -12.37 -12.56 20.92
N VAL A 345 -11.49 -13.37 21.51
CA VAL A 345 -10.28 -13.87 20.83
C VAL A 345 -10.25 -15.39 20.83
N THR A 346 -9.42 -15.96 19.96
CA THR A 346 -9.07 -17.39 20.06
C THR A 346 -8.21 -17.62 21.29
N ASP A 347 -8.72 -18.44 22.20
CA ASP A 347 -8.15 -18.84 23.47
C ASP A 347 -8.67 -20.24 23.88
N ARG A 348 -8.32 -20.70 25.08
CA ARG A 348 -8.76 -22.00 25.64
C ARG A 348 -10.27 -22.14 25.88
N GLN A 349 -11.05 -21.08 25.75
CA GLN A 349 -12.50 -21.10 25.91
C GLN A 349 -13.23 -21.55 24.64
N TRP A 350 -12.51 -21.73 23.55
CA TRP A 350 -13.04 -22.35 22.33
C TRP A 350 -13.09 -23.85 22.47
N THR A 351 -14.02 -24.47 21.77
CA THR A 351 -14.13 -25.93 21.60
C THR A 351 -14.03 -26.30 20.14
N ALA A 352 -13.58 -27.51 19.86
CA ALA A 352 -13.44 -28.02 18.49
C ALA A 352 -14.13 -29.38 18.37
N VAL A 353 -14.92 -29.58 17.32
CA VAL A 353 -15.55 -30.86 16.99
C VAL A 353 -15.02 -31.34 15.66
N PRO A 354 -14.54 -32.60 15.53
CA PRO A 354 -14.07 -33.12 14.25
C PRO A 354 -15.15 -32.99 13.17
N LEU A 355 -14.78 -32.48 11.98
CA LEU A 355 -15.71 -32.29 10.87
C LEU A 355 -16.24 -33.63 10.33
N ARG A 356 -15.42 -34.69 10.40
CA ARG A 356 -15.76 -36.07 10.01
C ARG A 356 -15.36 -37.02 11.13
N PRO A 357 -16.18 -37.16 12.18
CA PRO A 357 -15.87 -38.04 13.29
C PRO A 357 -15.92 -39.51 12.82
N ALA A 358 -14.90 -40.29 13.17
CA ALA A 358 -14.82 -41.73 12.84
C ALA A 358 -15.91 -42.55 13.55
N THR A 359 -16.38 -42.08 14.71
CA THR A 359 -17.43 -42.74 15.52
C THR A 359 -18.31 -41.68 16.17
N PRO A 360 -19.55 -41.98 16.59
CA PRO A 360 -20.41 -41.06 17.33
C PRO A 360 -19.78 -40.50 18.62
N ALA A 361 -18.95 -41.29 19.30
CA ALA A 361 -18.19 -40.84 20.48
C ALA A 361 -17.11 -39.80 20.13
N ALA A 362 -16.53 -39.87 18.94
CA ALA A 362 -15.53 -38.91 18.45
C ALA A 362 -16.16 -37.56 18.02
N ALA A 363 -17.49 -37.42 18.04
CA ALA A 363 -18.20 -36.18 17.81
C ALA A 363 -18.33 -35.30 19.08
N ALA A 364 -17.75 -35.73 20.20
CA ALA A 364 -17.71 -34.91 21.41
C ALA A 364 -16.80 -33.68 21.25
N PRO A 365 -17.17 -32.52 21.81
CA PRO A 365 -16.33 -31.34 21.77
C PRO A 365 -14.98 -31.60 22.46
N LEU A 366 -13.91 -31.23 21.78
CA LEU A 366 -12.53 -31.28 22.28
C LEU A 366 -12.12 -29.90 22.81
N ALA A 367 -11.32 -29.87 23.85
CA ALA A 367 -10.64 -28.67 24.28
C ALA A 367 -9.56 -28.30 23.24
N VAL A 368 -9.39 -27.03 22.97
CA VAL A 368 -8.30 -26.55 22.10
C VAL A 368 -7.04 -26.29 22.91
N VAL A 369 -5.90 -26.37 22.25
CA VAL A 369 -4.58 -26.03 22.77
C VAL A 369 -4.17 -24.69 22.18
N GLU A 370 -3.65 -23.79 23.00
CA GLU A 370 -3.00 -22.56 22.55
C GLU A 370 -1.58 -22.90 22.08
N LEU A 371 -1.30 -22.63 20.81
CA LEU A 371 -0.01 -22.94 20.17
C LEU A 371 0.99 -21.79 20.35
N GLY A 372 0.52 -20.53 20.32
CA GLY A 372 1.33 -19.32 20.47
C GLY A 372 0.63 -18.07 19.95
N GLY A 373 1.29 -16.91 20.08
CA GLY A 373 0.77 -15.61 19.69
C GLY A 373 0.92 -15.29 18.19
N LEU A 374 0.75 -13.99 17.86
CA LEU A 374 0.80 -13.47 16.49
C LEU A 374 2.13 -13.76 15.78
N ASP A 375 3.23 -13.74 16.50
CA ASP A 375 4.60 -13.96 16.02
C ASP A 375 4.98 -15.43 15.82
N LEU A 376 4.05 -16.36 16.12
CA LEU A 376 4.30 -17.79 16.01
C LEU A 376 4.67 -18.20 14.58
N SER A 377 5.83 -18.88 14.43
CA SER A 377 6.23 -19.52 13.17
C SER A 377 5.38 -20.79 12.95
N PRO A 378 4.95 -21.08 11.70
CA PRO A 378 5.41 -20.48 10.45
C PRO A 378 4.65 -19.23 10.02
N TRP A 379 3.54 -18.90 10.66
CA TRP A 379 2.55 -17.93 10.13
C TRP A 379 2.97 -16.47 10.28
N ARG A 380 3.54 -16.04 11.40
CA ARG A 380 4.01 -14.68 11.68
C ARG A 380 3.14 -13.60 11.07
N LEU A 381 1.92 -13.43 11.62
CA LEU A 381 0.95 -12.48 11.10
C LEU A 381 1.50 -11.06 11.02
N GLY A 382 1.21 -10.39 9.90
CA GLY A 382 1.64 -9.02 9.65
C GLY A 382 0.82 -7.98 10.40
N PRO A 383 1.17 -6.68 10.24
CA PRO A 383 0.52 -5.56 10.93
C PRO A 383 -0.95 -5.37 10.54
N ASP A 384 -1.41 -5.91 9.43
CA ASP A 384 -2.80 -5.84 8.98
C ASP A 384 -3.79 -6.58 9.91
N PHE A 385 -3.31 -7.51 10.75
CA PHE A 385 -4.14 -8.12 11.79
C PHE A 385 -4.66 -7.09 12.79
N LEU A 386 -3.93 -6.01 13.02
CA LEU A 386 -4.30 -4.94 13.96
C LEU A 386 -5.37 -3.98 13.43
N ASP A 387 -5.68 -4.01 12.15
CA ASP A 387 -6.75 -3.18 11.58
C ASP A 387 -8.11 -3.41 12.28
N VAL A 388 -8.29 -4.58 12.88
CA VAL A 388 -9.47 -4.90 13.71
C VAL A 388 -9.55 -4.02 14.96
N ALA A 389 -8.41 -3.79 15.60
CA ALA A 389 -8.35 -2.96 16.81
C ALA A 389 -8.53 -1.46 16.51
N ALA A 390 -8.16 -1.05 15.31
CA ALA A 390 -8.20 0.35 14.86
C ALA A 390 -9.48 0.72 14.09
N ALA A 391 -10.38 -0.23 13.79
CA ALA A 391 -11.58 0.03 13.02
C ALA A 391 -12.50 1.03 13.73
N ALA A 392 -12.47 2.28 13.28
CA ALA A 392 -13.47 3.28 13.59
C ALA A 392 -14.75 3.02 12.77
N PRO A 393 -15.93 3.34 13.28
CA PRO A 393 -17.22 2.86 12.75
C PRO A 393 -17.57 3.25 11.34
N ASP A 394 -16.92 4.20 10.68
CA ASP A 394 -17.52 4.88 9.53
C ASP A 394 -16.61 5.11 8.31
N THR A 395 -15.43 4.57 8.30
CA THR A 395 -14.59 4.64 7.12
C THR A 395 -14.16 3.24 6.69
N ARG A 396 -14.98 2.57 5.87
CA ARG A 396 -14.37 1.58 4.96
C ARG A 396 -13.25 2.32 4.25
N PRO A 397 -11.97 1.98 4.47
CA PRO A 397 -10.93 2.64 3.71
C PRO A 397 -11.20 2.31 2.26
N VAL A 398 -11.68 3.29 1.50
CA VAL A 398 -11.79 3.15 0.04
C VAL A 398 -10.36 2.85 -0.41
N ALA A 399 -10.13 1.63 -0.89
CA ALA A 399 -8.81 1.27 -1.38
C ALA A 399 -8.45 2.27 -2.48
N ARG A 400 -7.25 2.87 -2.38
CA ARG A 400 -6.70 3.76 -3.40
C ARG A 400 -5.88 2.96 -4.38
N ALA A 401 -5.76 3.46 -5.60
CA ALA A 401 -4.91 2.87 -6.63
C ALA A 401 -3.49 2.54 -6.12
N SER A 402 -2.94 3.40 -5.26
CA SER A 402 -1.61 3.19 -4.66
C SER A 402 -1.51 1.94 -3.76
N LEU A 403 -2.63 1.44 -3.25
CA LEU A 403 -2.69 0.31 -2.31
C LEU A 403 -3.05 -1.02 -2.98
N VAL A 404 -3.37 -1.02 -4.27
CA VAL A 404 -3.72 -2.25 -5.01
C VAL A 404 -2.60 -2.65 -5.98
N ALA A 405 -2.63 -3.87 -6.48
CA ALA A 405 -1.73 -4.31 -7.54
C ALA A 405 -1.90 -3.44 -8.80
N ALA A 406 -0.80 -3.19 -9.52
CA ALA A 406 -0.88 -2.45 -10.78
C ALA A 406 -1.60 -3.30 -11.84
N ASP A 407 -2.60 -2.73 -12.48
CA ASP A 407 -3.23 -3.28 -13.66
C ASP A 407 -2.51 -2.80 -14.95
N PRO A 408 -2.80 -3.37 -16.13
CA PRO A 408 -2.16 -2.96 -17.38
C PRO A 408 -2.29 -1.47 -17.69
N LEU A 409 -3.43 -0.85 -17.39
CA LEU A 409 -3.64 0.59 -17.57
C LEU A 409 -2.70 1.41 -16.67
N MET A 410 -2.59 1.07 -15.39
CA MET A 410 -1.68 1.74 -14.47
C MET A 410 -0.21 1.61 -14.89
N LEU A 411 0.20 0.42 -15.38
CA LEU A 411 1.56 0.19 -15.87
C LEU A 411 1.84 1.05 -17.13
N ALA A 412 0.92 1.10 -18.07
CA ALA A 412 1.04 1.94 -19.27
C ALA A 412 1.09 3.44 -18.93
N LEU A 413 0.36 3.87 -17.91
CA LEU A 413 0.39 5.24 -17.37
C LEU A 413 1.65 5.56 -16.55
N GLY A 414 2.61 4.62 -16.45
CA GLY A 414 3.91 4.84 -15.82
C GLY A 414 3.95 4.57 -14.32
N ARG A 415 3.03 3.76 -13.78
CA ARG A 415 3.15 3.29 -12.41
C ARG A 415 4.39 2.40 -12.27
N PRO A 416 5.35 2.75 -11.40
CA PRO A 416 6.57 1.96 -11.23
C PRO A 416 6.28 0.63 -10.54
N ASN A 417 7.18 -0.33 -10.73
CA ASN A 417 7.22 -1.55 -9.94
C ASN A 417 7.49 -1.19 -8.46
N ARG A 418 6.79 -1.85 -7.54
CA ARG A 418 6.96 -1.64 -6.09
C ARG A 418 8.34 -2.05 -5.56
N GLU A 419 9.02 -2.95 -6.27
CA GLU A 419 10.37 -3.41 -5.92
C GLU A 419 11.46 -2.37 -6.25
N GLN A 420 11.11 -1.30 -6.96
CA GLN A 420 12.05 -0.26 -7.37
C GLN A 420 11.75 1.06 -6.68
N VAL A 421 12.78 1.68 -6.14
CA VAL A 421 12.71 3.07 -5.69
C VAL A 421 12.71 3.98 -6.92
N VAL A 422 11.58 4.66 -7.14
CA VAL A 422 11.40 5.64 -8.20
C VAL A 422 10.93 6.95 -7.56
N THR A 423 11.77 7.94 -7.59
CA THR A 423 11.51 9.26 -7.00
C THR A 423 10.97 10.25 -8.01
N VAL A 424 11.30 10.05 -9.29
CA VAL A 424 10.82 10.85 -10.43
C VAL A 424 10.12 9.93 -11.43
N ARG A 425 8.97 10.34 -11.93
CA ARG A 425 8.22 9.61 -12.97
C ARG A 425 8.32 10.34 -14.31
N LEU A 426 8.26 9.57 -15.40
CA LEU A 426 8.19 10.15 -16.74
C LEU A 426 6.88 10.92 -16.92
N GLU A 427 6.98 12.18 -17.29
CA GLU A 427 5.84 13.04 -17.54
C GLU A 427 5.45 13.07 -19.03
N THR A 428 6.33 12.57 -19.90
CA THR A 428 6.10 12.48 -21.35
C THR A 428 5.15 11.33 -21.70
N ALA A 429 4.22 11.59 -22.61
CA ALA A 429 3.33 10.56 -23.13
C ALA A 429 4.12 9.51 -23.94
N THR A 430 3.82 8.24 -23.71
CA THR A 430 4.40 7.13 -24.48
C THR A 430 3.39 6.56 -25.49
N THR A 431 3.88 5.89 -26.53
CA THR A 431 3.02 5.17 -27.49
C THR A 431 2.18 4.10 -26.81
N LEU A 432 2.75 3.39 -25.82
CA LEU A 432 2.01 2.40 -25.04
C LEU A 432 0.85 3.03 -24.29
N GLN A 433 1.06 4.19 -23.68
CA GLN A 433 0.02 4.94 -23.01
C GLN A 433 -1.11 5.32 -23.98
N ALA A 434 -0.78 5.83 -25.15
CA ALA A 434 -1.78 6.19 -26.17
C ALA A 434 -2.60 4.96 -26.61
N LEU A 435 -1.95 3.81 -26.80
CA LEU A 435 -2.63 2.56 -27.16
C LEU A 435 -3.55 2.05 -26.04
N GLU A 436 -3.11 2.02 -24.80
CA GLU A 436 -3.93 1.58 -23.67
C GLU A 436 -5.11 2.53 -23.39
N MET A 437 -4.92 3.83 -23.61
CA MET A 437 -5.99 4.82 -23.46
C MET A 437 -7.04 4.77 -24.57
N THR A 438 -6.72 4.22 -25.73
CA THR A 438 -7.67 4.09 -26.86
C THR A 438 -8.25 2.68 -26.98
N ASN A 439 -7.43 1.64 -26.81
CA ASN A 439 -7.80 0.26 -27.11
C ASN A 439 -7.59 -0.71 -25.94
N GLY A 440 -7.16 -0.21 -24.77
CA GLY A 440 -6.84 -1.06 -23.62
C GLY A 440 -8.07 -1.78 -23.05
N GLY A 441 -7.97 -3.10 -22.92
CA GLY A 441 -9.06 -3.93 -22.39
C GLY A 441 -9.45 -3.58 -20.96
N THR A 442 -8.48 -3.16 -20.13
CA THR A 442 -8.73 -2.70 -18.75
C THR A 442 -9.59 -1.44 -18.73
N LEU A 443 -9.24 -0.44 -19.55
CA LEU A 443 -10.00 0.80 -19.64
C LEU A 443 -11.42 0.51 -20.17
N ALA A 444 -11.56 -0.22 -21.26
CA ALA A 444 -12.86 -0.56 -21.84
C ALA A 444 -13.79 -1.29 -20.83
N ALA A 445 -13.25 -2.23 -20.07
CA ALA A 445 -14.03 -2.93 -19.03
C ALA A 445 -14.51 -1.97 -17.92
N LEU A 446 -13.65 -1.04 -17.47
CA LEU A 446 -13.99 -0.03 -16.46
C LEU A 446 -15.06 0.94 -16.97
N LEU A 447 -14.95 1.41 -18.21
CA LEU A 447 -15.92 2.33 -18.84
C LEU A 447 -17.29 1.67 -18.97
N ARG A 448 -17.35 0.43 -19.46
CA ARG A 448 -18.60 -0.33 -19.61
C ARG A 448 -19.29 -0.57 -18.27
N ALA A 449 -18.56 -1.07 -17.28
CA ALA A 449 -19.10 -1.26 -15.94
C ALA A 449 -19.50 0.06 -15.29
N GLY A 450 -18.78 1.15 -15.57
CA GLY A 450 -19.10 2.50 -15.13
C GLY A 450 -20.39 3.02 -15.74
N ALA A 451 -20.56 2.89 -17.05
CA ALA A 451 -21.77 3.30 -17.76
C ALA A 451 -23.03 2.63 -17.17
N GLN A 452 -22.96 1.33 -16.86
CA GLN A 452 -24.05 0.60 -16.22
C GLN A 452 -24.37 1.17 -14.82
N ARG A 453 -23.34 1.45 -14.00
CA ARG A 453 -23.51 1.94 -12.64
C ARG A 453 -24.08 3.36 -12.58
N VAL A 454 -23.70 4.24 -13.50
CA VAL A 454 -24.20 5.63 -13.50
C VAL A 454 -25.62 5.75 -14.07
N LEU A 455 -26.03 4.79 -14.93
CA LEU A 455 -27.39 4.75 -15.48
C LEU A 455 -28.42 4.18 -14.49
N ALA A 456 -28.02 3.19 -13.69
CA ALA A 456 -28.94 2.44 -12.82
C ALA A 456 -29.74 3.32 -11.83
N PRO A 457 -29.13 4.28 -11.09
CA PRO A 457 -29.85 5.07 -10.09
C PRO A 457 -30.81 6.12 -10.70
N THR A 458 -30.64 6.50 -11.97
CA THR A 458 -31.35 7.60 -12.60
C THR A 458 -32.61 7.18 -13.36
N GLY A 459 -32.89 5.86 -13.39
CA GLY A 459 -34.01 5.35 -14.18
C GLY A 459 -33.93 5.67 -15.68
N GLY A 460 -32.72 6.01 -16.17
CA GLY A 460 -32.48 6.34 -17.57
C GLY A 460 -32.62 7.84 -17.90
N ASP A 461 -32.69 8.75 -16.93
CA ASP A 461 -32.66 10.20 -17.14
C ASP A 461 -31.29 10.65 -17.63
N LEU A 462 -31.11 10.67 -18.96
CA LEU A 462 -29.84 11.02 -19.62
C LEU A 462 -29.32 12.42 -19.27
N PRO A 463 -30.15 13.48 -19.26
CA PRO A 463 -29.71 14.80 -18.79
C PRO A 463 -29.08 14.78 -17.40
N ALA A 464 -29.73 14.11 -16.44
CA ALA A 464 -29.21 13.99 -15.08
C ALA A 464 -27.90 13.18 -15.01
N VAL A 465 -27.77 12.11 -15.80
CA VAL A 465 -26.53 11.32 -15.92
C VAL A 465 -25.40 12.19 -16.46
N ILE A 466 -25.63 12.93 -17.56
CA ILE A 466 -24.64 13.78 -18.20
C ILE A 466 -24.16 14.87 -17.23
N ASP A 467 -25.08 15.57 -16.58
CA ASP A 467 -24.75 16.60 -15.58
C ASP A 467 -23.92 16.02 -14.44
N GLY A 468 -24.29 14.84 -13.96
CA GLY A 468 -23.56 14.11 -12.92
C GLY A 468 -22.14 13.70 -13.36
N LEU A 469 -21.96 13.26 -14.60
CA LEU A 469 -20.64 12.91 -15.15
C LEU A 469 -19.74 14.15 -15.25
N TYR A 470 -20.23 15.27 -15.82
CA TYR A 470 -19.44 16.51 -15.91
C TYR A 470 -19.03 17.02 -14.52
N ARG A 471 -19.95 17.06 -13.56
CA ARG A 471 -19.63 17.48 -12.18
C ARG A 471 -18.59 16.60 -11.50
N ARG A 472 -18.66 15.28 -11.71
CA ARG A 472 -17.68 14.34 -11.12
C ARG A 472 -16.32 14.36 -11.84
N SER A 473 -16.32 14.54 -13.16
CA SER A 473 -15.07 14.51 -13.94
C SER A 473 -14.36 15.86 -14.01
N LEU A 474 -15.10 16.97 -14.14
CA LEU A 474 -14.56 18.30 -14.42
C LEU A 474 -14.88 19.33 -13.32
N ALA A 475 -15.54 18.91 -12.22
CA ALA A 475 -15.96 19.74 -11.09
C ALA A 475 -16.88 20.93 -11.48
N ARG A 476 -17.49 20.89 -12.66
CA ARG A 476 -18.42 21.89 -13.16
C ARG A 476 -19.60 21.25 -13.91
N PRO A 477 -20.74 21.93 -14.04
CA PRO A 477 -21.78 21.46 -14.96
C PRO A 477 -21.33 21.59 -16.42
N PRO A 478 -21.94 20.83 -17.36
CA PRO A 478 -21.77 21.08 -18.79
C PRO A 478 -22.35 22.43 -19.17
N THR A 479 -21.77 23.10 -20.15
CA THR A 479 -22.42 24.20 -20.87
C THR A 479 -23.59 23.66 -21.69
N ASP A 480 -24.48 24.53 -22.16
CA ASP A 480 -25.62 24.12 -23.00
C ASP A 480 -25.16 23.41 -24.29
N ALA A 481 -24.07 23.88 -24.88
CA ALA A 481 -23.48 23.28 -26.07
C ALA A 481 -22.90 21.89 -25.78
N GLU A 482 -22.15 21.74 -24.69
CA GLU A 482 -21.60 20.45 -24.24
C GLU A 482 -22.72 19.45 -23.91
N ARG A 483 -23.77 19.91 -23.24
CA ARG A 483 -24.95 19.08 -22.91
C ARG A 483 -25.66 18.59 -24.17
N ALA A 484 -25.89 19.49 -25.14
CA ALA A 484 -26.51 19.11 -26.41
C ALA A 484 -25.67 18.08 -27.15
N LEU A 485 -24.35 18.31 -27.28
CA LEU A 485 -23.42 17.38 -27.94
C LEU A 485 -23.37 16.01 -27.23
N ALA A 486 -23.33 16.01 -25.90
CA ALA A 486 -23.33 14.76 -25.12
C ALA A 486 -24.63 13.97 -25.28
N LEU A 487 -25.78 14.65 -25.32
CA LEU A 487 -27.08 14.02 -25.56
C LEU A 487 -27.14 13.43 -26.97
N ASP A 488 -26.64 14.14 -27.99
CA ASP A 488 -26.61 13.64 -29.37
C ASP A 488 -25.70 12.43 -29.50
N LEU A 489 -24.50 12.46 -28.86
CA LEU A 489 -23.59 11.32 -28.80
C LEU A 489 -24.28 10.08 -28.22
N VAL A 490 -24.92 10.22 -27.06
CA VAL A 490 -25.56 9.10 -26.38
C VAL A 490 -26.75 8.56 -27.15
N ARG A 491 -27.54 9.42 -27.81
CA ARG A 491 -28.69 9.02 -28.62
C ARG A 491 -28.30 8.35 -29.95
N ALA A 492 -27.17 8.73 -30.53
CA ALA A 492 -26.64 8.13 -31.76
C ALA A 492 -26.04 6.73 -31.55
N ALA A 493 -25.71 6.36 -30.32
CA ALA A 493 -25.14 5.07 -29.98
C ALA A 493 -26.17 3.93 -30.09
N PRO A 494 -25.75 2.67 -30.28
CA PRO A 494 -26.65 1.51 -30.39
C PRO A 494 -27.57 1.30 -29.20
N ASN A 495 -27.14 1.73 -28.01
CA ASN A 495 -27.92 1.72 -26.77
C ASN A 495 -27.34 2.77 -25.80
N PRO A 496 -28.11 3.17 -24.76
CA PRO A 496 -27.66 4.20 -23.81
C PRO A 496 -26.37 3.84 -23.07
N THR A 497 -26.14 2.56 -22.76
CA THR A 497 -24.91 2.12 -22.07
C THR A 497 -23.68 2.39 -22.93
N ALA A 498 -23.72 2.02 -24.22
CA ALA A 498 -22.63 2.30 -25.15
C ALA A 498 -22.36 3.81 -25.30
N GLY A 499 -23.42 4.61 -25.44
CA GLY A 499 -23.27 6.07 -25.54
C GLY A 499 -22.69 6.71 -24.28
N ILE A 500 -23.05 6.24 -23.09
CA ILE A 500 -22.44 6.71 -21.83
C ILE A 500 -20.99 6.19 -21.69
N GLU A 501 -20.68 4.97 -22.15
CA GLU A 501 -19.30 4.46 -22.22
C GLU A 501 -18.41 5.41 -23.05
N ASP A 502 -18.88 5.78 -24.25
CA ASP A 502 -18.18 6.72 -25.14
C ASP A 502 -18.04 8.13 -24.51
N LEU A 503 -19.10 8.61 -23.86
CA LEU A 503 -19.05 9.90 -23.16
C LEU A 503 -18.05 9.91 -22.02
N ILE A 504 -18.01 8.87 -21.18
CA ILE A 504 -17.03 8.78 -20.08
C ILE A 504 -15.61 8.74 -20.69
N TRP A 505 -15.41 7.94 -21.76
CA TRP A 505 -14.12 7.91 -22.46
C TRP A 505 -13.73 9.30 -22.96
N ALA A 506 -14.62 10.01 -23.67
CA ALA A 506 -14.36 11.34 -24.19
C ALA A 506 -13.98 12.34 -23.07
N LEU A 507 -14.72 12.34 -21.94
CA LEU A 507 -14.43 13.20 -20.79
C LEU A 507 -13.05 12.90 -20.19
N THR A 508 -12.64 11.62 -20.10
CA THR A 508 -11.33 11.24 -19.56
C THR A 508 -10.17 11.59 -20.49
N MET A 509 -10.44 11.81 -21.79
CA MET A 509 -9.44 12.26 -22.76
C MET A 509 -9.22 13.78 -22.74
N LEU A 510 -10.09 14.55 -22.13
CA LEU A 510 -9.94 15.99 -22.04
C LEU A 510 -8.70 16.40 -21.22
N PRO A 511 -7.94 17.41 -21.67
CA PRO A 511 -6.86 18.00 -20.87
C PRO A 511 -7.35 18.50 -19.50
N GLU A 512 -8.60 18.96 -19.41
CA GLU A 512 -9.24 19.40 -18.17
C GLU A 512 -9.35 18.28 -17.14
N PHE A 513 -9.51 17.02 -17.57
CA PHE A 513 -9.51 15.85 -16.69
C PHE A 513 -8.09 15.34 -16.38
N GLN A 514 -7.20 15.35 -17.36
CA GLN A 514 -5.88 14.70 -17.26
C GLN A 514 -4.81 15.56 -16.58
N LEU A 515 -5.02 16.87 -16.48
CA LEU A 515 -4.03 17.82 -16.01
C LEU A 515 -4.42 18.42 -14.66
N LEU A 516 -3.42 18.47 -13.76
CA LEU A 516 -3.47 19.29 -12.54
C LEU A 516 -3.03 20.70 -12.91
N ARG A 517 -3.89 21.65 -12.62
CA ARG A 517 -3.69 23.09 -12.88
C ARG A 517 -3.69 23.86 -11.58
#